data_b83e0c6c5b8518a9e923e153370ead92
#
_entry.id   b83e0c6c5b8518a9e923e153370ead92
#
_cell.length_a   1.000
_cell.length_b   1.000
_cell.length_c   1.000
_cell.angle_alpha   90.00
_cell.angle_beta   90.00
_cell.angle_gamma   90.00
#
_symmetry.space_group_name_H-M   'P 1'
#
loop_
_entity.id
_entity.type
_entity.pdbx_description
1 polymer ?
#
loop_
_entity_poly.entity_id
_entity_poly.type
_entity_poly.pdbx_seq_one_letter_code
_entity_poly.pdbx_strand_id
1 'polypeptide(L)'
;QCFGAALLTVSMLAGCGASQTANQAESGSTEENLVLMEETLPQTAADETVMALSPDGPLLPSVAGVDAEYSEPIPDYLRIGEKHPIVLKLQQRLMDLGFMDNDEPTDYYGEVTQSAVKIYQRQNKLAQDGIIGPDTLEAILSPDAKYYAAQKGEEGTDITRIQSRLYELGYLASDSEVTGSFGDDTETAVMKMQSVNGLEQD
;
A
#
# COMPACT_ATOMS: atom_id res chain seq x y z
N GLN A 1 7.22 23.76 16.36
CA GLN A 1 6.24 22.87 16.97
C GLN A 1 5.98 21.76 15.97
N CYS A 2 6.58 20.60 16.22
CA CYS A 2 6.48 19.44 15.35
C CYS A 2 5.18 18.72 15.69
N PHE A 3 4.24 18.66 14.74
CA PHE A 3 3.08 17.79 14.81
C PHE A 3 3.56 16.36 14.50
N GLY A 4 3.61 15.53 15.55
CA GLY A 4 3.86 14.11 15.39
C GLY A 4 2.56 13.40 15.04
N ALA A 5 2.43 12.94 13.80
CA ALA A 5 1.35 12.05 13.40
C ALA A 5 1.54 10.70 14.12
N ALA A 6 0.60 10.35 15.00
CA ALA A 6 0.58 9.05 15.63
C ALA A 6 0.07 8.00 14.62
N LEU A 7 0.97 7.13 14.16
CA LEU A 7 0.62 5.99 13.32
C LEU A 7 -0.15 4.96 14.16
N LEU A 8 -1.43 4.79 13.90
CA LEU A 8 -2.18 3.61 14.33
C LEU A 8 -1.81 2.42 13.43
N THR A 9 -0.70 1.75 13.75
CA THR A 9 -0.41 0.43 13.16
C THR A 9 -1.18 -0.62 13.96
N VAL A 10 -2.31 -1.05 13.44
CA VAL A 10 -3.02 -2.22 13.97
C VAL A 10 -2.32 -3.48 13.46
N SER A 11 -1.35 -3.98 14.24
CA SER A 11 -0.76 -5.31 14.00
C SER A 11 -1.76 -6.40 14.40
N MET A 12 -2.26 -7.15 13.44
CA MET A 12 -3.01 -8.37 13.71
C MET A 12 -2.05 -9.48 14.17
N LEU A 13 -2.14 -9.84 15.46
CA LEU A 13 -1.57 -11.10 15.97
C LEU A 13 -2.57 -12.23 15.70
N ALA A 14 -2.29 -13.02 14.68
CA ALA A 14 -2.95 -14.30 14.48
C ALA A 14 -2.38 -15.31 15.47
N GLY A 15 -3.19 -15.72 16.47
CA GLY A 15 -2.87 -16.82 17.37
C GLY A 15 -3.04 -18.16 16.66
N CYS A 16 -1.94 -18.86 16.38
CA CYS A 16 -1.99 -20.24 15.92
C CYS A 16 -1.67 -21.16 17.09
N GLY A 17 -2.65 -21.98 17.46
CA GLY A 17 -2.54 -22.99 18.51
C GLY A 17 -1.59 -24.13 18.11
N ALA A 18 -0.74 -24.50 19.05
CA ALA A 18 0.20 -25.58 18.93
C ALA A 18 -0.48 -26.95 19.01
N SER A 19 -0.05 -27.86 18.14
CA SER A 19 -0.11 -29.30 18.41
C SER A 19 1.26 -29.90 18.10
N GLN A 20 1.90 -30.36 19.16
CA GLN A 20 3.15 -31.12 19.13
C GLN A 20 2.87 -32.55 18.68
N THR A 21 3.69 -33.08 17.78
CA THR A 21 4.13 -34.46 17.84
C THR A 21 5.58 -34.56 17.35
N ALA A 22 6.39 -35.07 18.24
CA ALA A 22 7.78 -35.39 18.02
C ALA A 22 7.92 -36.64 17.15
N ASN A 23 8.92 -36.68 16.25
CA ASN A 23 9.66 -37.92 16.03
C ASN A 23 11.09 -37.64 15.57
N GLN A 24 12.01 -38.39 16.14
CA GLN A 24 13.46 -38.31 16.03
C GLN A 24 14.03 -39.15 14.89
N ALA A 25 15.30 -38.82 14.61
CA ALA A 25 16.38 -39.66 14.06
C ALA A 25 16.53 -39.61 12.52
N GLU A 26 17.63 -39.49 11.92
CA GLU A 26 19.06 -39.72 12.09
C GLU A 26 19.83 -39.25 10.84
N SER A 27 20.96 -38.64 11.09
CA SER A 27 22.27 -38.71 10.43
C SER A 27 22.44 -39.07 8.94
N GLY A 28 23.30 -38.29 8.27
CA GLY A 28 23.94 -38.64 7.02
C GLY A 28 24.75 -37.50 6.44
N SER A 29 26.01 -37.39 6.85
CA SER A 29 27.07 -36.56 6.26
C SER A 29 27.41 -36.99 4.85
N THR A 30 27.69 -36.09 3.94
CA THR A 30 28.85 -36.17 3.02
C THR A 30 29.18 -34.80 2.43
N GLU A 31 30.44 -34.45 2.59
CA GLU A 31 31.14 -33.32 2.05
C GLU A 31 31.42 -33.47 0.54
N GLU A 32 31.89 -32.36 -0.02
CA GLU A 32 32.65 -32.16 -1.25
C GLU A 32 31.89 -31.98 -2.56
N ASN A 33 31.93 -30.79 -3.15
CA ASN A 33 32.94 -30.45 -4.15
C ASN A 33 32.86 -28.96 -4.58
N LEU A 34 33.99 -28.27 -4.38
CA LEU A 34 34.29 -26.99 -5.00
C LEU A 34 34.63 -27.20 -6.48
N VAL A 35 33.97 -26.46 -7.36
CA VAL A 35 34.53 -26.13 -8.67
C VAL A 35 34.31 -24.65 -8.96
N LEU A 36 35.41 -23.92 -8.87
CA LEU A 36 35.60 -22.61 -9.48
C LEU A 36 35.59 -22.77 -11.00
N MET A 37 34.75 -22.00 -11.68
CA MET A 37 35.05 -21.64 -13.09
C MET A 37 34.76 -20.16 -13.28
N GLU A 38 35.85 -19.46 -13.42
CA GLU A 38 36.03 -18.12 -13.94
C GLU A 38 36.02 -18.20 -15.48
N GLU A 39 35.14 -17.49 -16.14
CA GLU A 39 35.32 -17.10 -17.54
C GLU A 39 34.54 -15.83 -17.88
N THR A 40 35.26 -14.76 -17.92
CA THR A 40 35.56 -13.76 -19.00
C THR A 40 34.39 -13.28 -19.87
N LEU A 41 34.18 -11.97 -19.75
CA LEU A 41 33.47 -11.09 -20.67
C LEU A 41 34.11 -11.07 -22.05
N PRO A 42 33.38 -10.75 -23.10
CA PRO A 42 33.86 -9.78 -24.06
C PRO A 42 32.94 -8.57 -24.21
N GLN A 43 33.57 -7.40 -24.07
CA GLN A 43 33.11 -6.14 -24.63
C GLN A 43 33.18 -6.21 -26.16
N THR A 44 32.13 -5.74 -26.83
CA THR A 44 32.30 -5.07 -28.14
C THR A 44 31.26 -3.96 -28.28
N ALA A 45 31.80 -2.83 -28.60
CA ALA A 45 31.13 -1.57 -28.87
C ALA A 45 30.55 -1.53 -30.30
N ALA A 46 29.74 -0.52 -30.50
CA ALA A 46 29.44 0.28 -31.70
C ALA A 46 27.96 0.24 -32.07
N ASP A 47 27.29 1.35 -31.80
CA ASP A 47 26.94 2.43 -32.74
C ASP A 47 25.98 2.01 -33.88
N GLU A 48 24.75 2.50 -33.78
CA GLU A 48 24.06 3.13 -34.91
C GLU A 48 22.80 3.90 -34.47
N THR A 49 22.94 5.20 -34.68
CA THR A 49 21.91 6.21 -34.70
C THR A 49 20.85 5.91 -35.75
N VAL A 50 19.60 5.74 -35.35
CA VAL A 50 18.49 5.91 -36.29
C VAL A 50 17.48 6.89 -35.68
N MET A 51 17.54 8.10 -36.23
CA MET A 51 16.47 9.09 -36.07
C MET A 51 15.21 8.61 -36.81
N ALA A 52 14.09 8.50 -36.14
CA ALA A 52 12.79 8.52 -36.77
C ALA A 52 11.93 9.57 -36.09
N LEU A 53 11.55 10.56 -36.90
CA LEU A 53 10.75 11.72 -36.54
C LEU A 53 9.35 11.35 -36.10
N SER A 54 8.88 12.13 -35.14
CA SER A 54 7.54 12.27 -34.57
C SER A 54 6.45 12.56 -35.61
N PRO A 55 5.18 12.39 -35.20
CA PRO A 55 4.31 13.55 -35.28
C PRO A 55 3.66 13.91 -33.92
N ASP A 56 3.51 15.19 -33.77
CA ASP A 56 3.01 15.98 -32.68
C ASP A 56 1.78 15.46 -31.91
N GLY A 57 1.97 15.28 -30.61
CA GLY A 57 0.94 15.32 -29.59
C GLY A 57 1.49 16.07 -28.36
N PRO A 58 0.68 16.77 -27.55
CA PRO A 58 1.16 17.54 -26.44
C PRO A 58 1.86 16.64 -25.43
N LEU A 59 3.15 16.88 -25.26
CA LEU A 59 3.98 16.24 -24.22
C LEU A 59 3.44 16.68 -22.88
N LEU A 60 2.75 15.77 -22.17
CA LEU A 60 2.49 15.91 -20.75
C LEU A 60 3.84 15.91 -20.01
N PRO A 61 3.97 16.65 -18.90
CA PRO A 61 5.21 16.67 -18.15
C PRO A 61 5.54 15.26 -17.68
N SER A 62 6.59 14.70 -18.26
CA SER A 62 7.22 13.47 -17.81
C SER A 62 7.53 13.63 -16.32
N VAL A 63 6.98 12.77 -15.48
CA VAL A 63 7.37 12.66 -14.08
C VAL A 63 8.78 12.08 -14.11
N ALA A 64 9.76 12.98 -14.22
CA ALA A 64 11.14 12.63 -14.44
C ALA A 64 11.64 11.71 -13.31
N GLY A 65 11.85 10.45 -13.63
CA GLY A 65 12.47 9.45 -12.75
C GLY A 65 11.75 8.12 -12.59
N VAL A 66 10.51 7.97 -13.08
CA VAL A 66 9.74 6.72 -12.91
C VAL A 66 9.83 5.80 -14.13
N ASP A 67 10.03 6.37 -15.32
CA ASP A 67 9.97 5.63 -16.59
C ASP A 67 11.21 4.74 -16.89
N ALA A 68 12.31 4.93 -16.16
CA ALA A 68 13.55 4.17 -16.38
C ALA A 68 13.58 2.80 -15.67
N GLU A 69 12.63 2.53 -14.78
CA GLU A 69 12.61 1.32 -13.94
C GLU A 69 11.75 0.19 -14.54
N TYR A 70 10.87 0.51 -15.50
CA TYR A 70 9.94 -0.46 -16.08
C TYR A 70 10.23 -0.68 -17.56
N SER A 71 10.20 -1.95 -17.98
CA SER A 71 10.36 -2.34 -19.39
C SER A 71 9.15 -1.99 -20.26
N GLU A 72 8.04 -1.64 -19.61
CA GLU A 72 6.79 -1.24 -20.28
C GLU A 72 6.46 0.20 -19.88
N PRO A 73 5.94 1.03 -20.81
CA PRO A 73 5.52 2.39 -20.49
C PRO A 73 4.34 2.37 -19.52
N ILE A 74 4.39 3.24 -18.51
CA ILE A 74 3.29 3.37 -17.54
C ILE A 74 2.04 3.85 -18.27
N PRO A 75 0.91 3.14 -18.16
CA PRO A 75 -0.35 3.58 -18.75
C PRO A 75 -0.81 4.93 -18.19
N ASP A 76 -1.46 5.77 -19.01
CA ASP A 76 -2.04 7.02 -18.57
C ASP A 76 -3.08 6.83 -17.45
N TYR A 77 -3.73 5.68 -17.43
CA TYR A 77 -4.72 5.30 -16.42
C TYR A 77 -4.58 3.84 -16.06
N LEU A 78 -4.66 3.54 -14.76
CA LEU A 78 -4.74 2.19 -14.23
C LEU A 78 -6.12 1.96 -13.59
N ARG A 79 -6.74 0.84 -13.94
CA ARG A 79 -8.11 0.48 -13.52
C ARG A 79 -8.17 -0.93 -12.98
N ILE A 80 -9.24 -1.21 -12.25
CA ILE A 80 -9.52 -2.57 -11.79
C ILE A 80 -9.53 -3.58 -12.95
N GLY A 81 -8.87 -4.71 -12.72
CA GLY A 81 -8.71 -5.79 -13.69
C GLY A 81 -7.42 -5.71 -14.51
N GLU A 82 -6.71 -4.60 -14.48
CA GLU A 82 -5.46 -4.43 -15.21
C GLU A 82 -4.25 -4.99 -14.47
N LYS A 83 -3.21 -5.34 -15.22
CA LYS A 83 -1.93 -5.79 -14.71
C LYS A 83 -0.81 -4.92 -15.25
N HIS A 84 0.04 -4.44 -14.37
CA HIS A 84 1.23 -3.69 -14.73
C HIS A 84 2.24 -3.70 -13.58
N PRO A 85 3.56 -3.80 -13.84
CA PRO A 85 4.58 -3.82 -12.77
C PRO A 85 4.53 -2.62 -11.82
N ILE A 86 4.08 -1.44 -12.28
CA ILE A 86 3.92 -0.24 -11.44
C ILE A 86 2.90 -0.46 -10.31
N VAL A 87 1.94 -1.39 -10.47
CA VAL A 87 0.92 -1.68 -9.47
C VAL A 87 1.55 -2.23 -8.19
N LEU A 88 2.61 -3.03 -8.30
CA LEU A 88 3.39 -3.50 -7.13
C LEU A 88 3.87 -2.32 -6.27
N LYS A 89 4.49 -1.33 -6.91
CA LYS A 89 5.02 -0.15 -6.23
C LYS A 89 3.91 0.71 -5.62
N LEU A 90 2.80 0.85 -6.33
CA LEU A 90 1.63 1.58 -5.84
C LEU A 90 0.98 0.90 -4.64
N GLN A 91 0.81 -0.42 -4.68
CA GLN A 91 0.30 -1.20 -3.55
C GLN A 91 1.23 -1.09 -2.34
N GLN A 92 2.54 -1.29 -2.54
CA GLN A 92 3.51 -1.11 -1.47
C GLN A 92 3.41 0.29 -0.86
N ARG A 93 3.34 1.32 -1.69
CA ARG A 93 3.23 2.69 -1.21
C ARG A 93 1.93 2.95 -0.44
N LEU A 94 0.80 2.42 -0.91
CA LEU A 94 -0.49 2.53 -0.22
C LEU A 94 -0.48 1.76 1.12
N MET A 95 0.23 0.64 1.22
CA MET A 95 0.46 -0.07 2.48
C MET A 95 1.33 0.76 3.43
N ASP A 96 2.45 1.30 2.95
CA ASP A 96 3.35 2.15 3.74
C ASP A 96 2.64 3.40 4.28
N LEU A 97 1.68 3.94 3.52
CA LEU A 97 0.86 5.08 3.91
C LEU A 97 -0.36 4.70 4.78
N GLY A 98 -0.64 3.40 4.98
CA GLY A 98 -1.74 2.90 5.80
C GLY A 98 -3.11 2.85 5.13
N PHE A 99 -3.19 3.00 3.80
CA PHE A 99 -4.45 2.89 3.03
C PHE A 99 -4.81 1.45 2.67
N MET A 100 -3.84 0.53 2.73
CA MET A 100 -4.03 -0.92 2.54
C MET A 100 -3.49 -1.68 3.74
N ASP A 101 -4.07 -2.83 4.01
CA ASP A 101 -3.48 -3.78 4.96
C ASP A 101 -2.15 -4.31 4.40
N ASN A 102 -1.20 -4.60 5.30
CA ASN A 102 0.08 -5.18 4.91
C ASN A 102 -0.14 -6.61 4.41
N ASP A 103 0.04 -6.80 3.11
CA ASP A 103 -0.06 -8.06 2.40
C ASP A 103 1.07 -8.13 1.38
N GLU A 104 1.15 -9.21 0.62
CA GLU A 104 2.11 -9.32 -0.47
C GLU A 104 1.62 -8.54 -1.70
N PRO A 105 2.34 -7.49 -2.15
CA PRO A 105 1.91 -6.72 -3.29
C PRO A 105 1.99 -7.53 -4.58
N THR A 106 1.07 -7.27 -5.50
CA THR A 106 0.96 -7.96 -6.79
C THR A 106 0.95 -6.98 -7.95
N ASP A 107 1.18 -7.46 -9.16
CA ASP A 107 1.07 -6.67 -10.39
C ASP A 107 -0.38 -6.40 -10.81
N TYR A 108 -1.37 -6.97 -10.08
CA TYR A 108 -2.78 -6.93 -10.42
C TYR A 108 -3.53 -5.83 -9.66
N TYR A 109 -4.23 -4.97 -10.40
CA TYR A 109 -5.12 -3.96 -9.84
C TYR A 109 -6.47 -4.60 -9.48
N GLY A 110 -6.58 -5.11 -8.26
CA GLY A 110 -7.77 -5.78 -7.74
C GLY A 110 -8.74 -4.83 -7.01
N GLU A 111 -9.83 -5.39 -6.47
CA GLU A 111 -10.85 -4.65 -5.71
C GLU A 111 -10.28 -4.00 -4.44
N VAL A 112 -9.35 -4.66 -3.78
CA VAL A 112 -8.68 -4.14 -2.57
C VAL A 112 -7.86 -2.90 -2.92
N THR A 113 -7.09 -2.95 -4.01
CA THR A 113 -6.33 -1.81 -4.51
C THR A 113 -7.24 -0.66 -4.91
N GLN A 114 -8.34 -0.94 -5.62
CA GLN A 114 -9.31 0.09 -5.99
C GLN A 114 -9.93 0.77 -4.77
N SER A 115 -10.28 -0.01 -3.74
CA SER A 115 -10.83 0.52 -2.50
C SER A 115 -9.84 1.43 -1.79
N ALA A 116 -8.57 1.01 -1.68
CA ALA A 116 -7.50 1.82 -1.10
C ALA A 116 -7.28 3.12 -1.87
N VAL A 117 -7.29 3.06 -3.21
CA VAL A 117 -7.17 4.25 -4.06
C VAL A 117 -8.32 5.21 -3.85
N LYS A 118 -9.57 4.74 -3.76
CA LYS A 118 -10.73 5.59 -3.46
C LYS A 118 -10.59 6.30 -2.10
N ILE A 119 -10.13 5.59 -1.07
CA ILE A 119 -9.88 6.17 0.25
C ILE A 119 -8.77 7.23 0.16
N TYR A 120 -7.67 6.92 -0.55
CA TYR A 120 -6.58 7.85 -0.79
C TYR A 120 -7.07 9.13 -1.52
N GLN A 121 -7.84 8.94 -2.60
CA GLN A 121 -8.43 10.03 -3.36
C GLN A 121 -9.34 10.92 -2.49
N ARG A 122 -10.19 10.30 -1.64
CA ARG A 122 -11.05 11.03 -0.68
C ARG A 122 -10.21 11.94 0.22
N GLN A 123 -9.21 11.37 0.89
CA GLN A 123 -8.38 12.12 1.84
C GLN A 123 -7.57 13.23 1.17
N ASN A 124 -7.16 13.04 -0.08
CA ASN A 124 -6.41 14.03 -0.85
C ASN A 124 -7.28 14.94 -1.72
N LYS A 125 -8.61 14.87 -1.58
CA LYS A 125 -9.58 15.72 -2.32
C LYS A 125 -9.48 15.56 -3.85
N LEU A 126 -9.10 14.37 -4.30
CA LEU A 126 -9.12 13.95 -5.69
C LEU A 126 -10.48 13.33 -6.05
N ALA A 127 -10.75 13.11 -7.34
CA ALA A 127 -11.94 12.41 -7.80
C ALA A 127 -11.91 10.95 -7.27
N GLN A 128 -12.96 10.54 -6.53
CA GLN A 128 -13.04 9.22 -5.89
C GLN A 128 -13.57 8.15 -6.86
N ASP A 129 -12.94 8.01 -8.00
CA ASP A 129 -13.34 7.04 -9.04
C ASP A 129 -12.63 5.70 -8.90
N GLY A 130 -11.56 5.64 -8.12
CA GLY A 130 -10.71 4.46 -7.97
C GLY A 130 -9.91 4.17 -9.24
N ILE A 131 -9.63 5.18 -10.04
CA ILE A 131 -8.77 5.12 -11.22
C ILE A 131 -7.47 5.88 -10.88
N ILE A 132 -6.34 5.27 -11.14
CA ILE A 132 -5.07 5.97 -11.00
C ILE A 132 -4.76 6.64 -12.34
N GLY A 133 -5.11 7.93 -12.42
CA GLY A 133 -4.65 8.82 -13.47
C GLY A 133 -3.38 9.57 -13.05
N PRO A 134 -2.88 10.48 -13.90
CA PRO A 134 -1.63 11.22 -13.64
C PRO A 134 -1.59 11.91 -12.28
N ASP A 135 -2.64 12.63 -11.90
CA ASP A 135 -2.73 13.36 -10.63
C ASP A 135 -2.70 12.41 -9.42
N THR A 136 -3.40 11.28 -9.51
CA THR A 136 -3.42 10.26 -8.45
C THR A 136 -2.09 9.54 -8.35
N LEU A 137 -1.47 9.23 -9.49
CA LEU A 137 -0.16 8.59 -9.55
C LEU A 137 0.92 9.47 -8.91
N GLU A 138 0.98 10.73 -9.31
CA GLU A 138 1.91 11.72 -8.77
C GLU A 138 1.72 11.88 -7.25
N ALA A 139 0.47 12.02 -6.80
CA ALA A 139 0.16 12.17 -5.40
C ALA A 139 0.59 10.97 -4.55
N ILE A 140 0.32 9.73 -5.00
CA ILE A 140 0.69 8.50 -4.27
C ILE A 140 2.22 8.36 -4.19
N LEU A 141 2.94 8.65 -5.28
CA LEU A 141 4.39 8.49 -5.36
C LEU A 141 5.15 9.68 -4.77
N SER A 142 4.46 10.77 -4.43
CA SER A 142 5.09 11.94 -3.80
C SER A 142 5.80 11.56 -2.50
N PRO A 143 7.00 12.10 -2.24
CA PRO A 143 7.64 11.97 -0.92
C PRO A 143 6.82 12.63 0.20
N ASP A 144 5.99 13.63 -0.14
CA ASP A 144 5.13 14.36 0.79
C ASP A 144 3.71 13.75 0.89
N ALA A 145 3.50 12.54 0.35
CA ALA A 145 2.22 11.85 0.42
C ALA A 145 1.78 11.63 1.87
N LYS A 146 0.52 11.95 2.17
CA LYS A 146 -0.01 11.91 3.53
C LYS A 146 -0.36 10.48 3.94
N TYR A 147 -0.09 10.18 5.20
CA TYR A 147 -0.56 8.94 5.82
C TYR A 147 -2.09 8.95 5.98
N TYR A 148 -2.66 7.74 6.01
CA TYR A 148 -4.07 7.57 6.28
C TYR A 148 -4.42 8.11 7.67
N ALA A 149 -5.47 8.94 7.73
CA ALA A 149 -6.05 9.44 8.96
C ALA A 149 -7.57 9.57 8.78
N ALA A 150 -8.32 8.75 9.51
CA ALA A 150 -9.77 8.86 9.53
C ALA A 150 -10.19 10.16 10.23
N GLN A 151 -11.17 10.87 9.67
CA GLN A 151 -11.65 12.14 10.22
C GLN A 151 -13.16 12.12 10.43
N LYS A 152 -13.59 12.87 11.43
CA LYS A 152 -15.03 13.07 11.69
C LYS A 152 -15.76 13.61 10.46
N GLY A 153 -16.89 13.01 10.15
CA GLY A 153 -17.70 13.32 8.96
C GLY A 153 -17.36 12.48 7.75
N GLU A 154 -16.31 11.65 7.80
CA GLU A 154 -16.01 10.71 6.71
C GLU A 154 -16.91 9.47 6.76
N GLU A 155 -17.15 8.90 5.59
CA GLU A 155 -17.93 7.67 5.42
C GLU A 155 -17.19 6.69 4.51
N GLY A 156 -17.30 5.40 4.83
CA GLY A 156 -16.70 4.36 4.01
C GLY A 156 -16.50 3.04 4.72
N THR A 157 -16.03 2.05 3.96
CA THR A 157 -15.72 0.71 4.46
C THR A 157 -14.54 0.68 5.42
N ASP A 158 -13.61 1.62 5.27
CA ASP A 158 -12.52 1.85 6.20
C ASP A 158 -13.03 2.31 7.56
N ILE A 159 -14.02 3.22 7.60
CA ILE A 159 -14.67 3.66 8.84
C ILE A 159 -15.43 2.48 9.48
N THR A 160 -16.18 1.71 8.69
CA THR A 160 -16.84 0.47 9.17
C THR A 160 -15.84 -0.46 9.85
N ARG A 161 -14.64 -0.66 9.25
CA ARG A 161 -13.59 -1.52 9.80
C ARG A 161 -13.04 -0.99 11.13
N ILE A 162 -12.80 0.32 11.21
CA ILE A 162 -12.37 0.99 12.46
C ILE A 162 -13.43 0.78 13.55
N GLN A 163 -14.68 1.05 13.25
CA GLN A 163 -15.81 0.89 14.19
C GLN A 163 -15.96 -0.55 14.66
N SER A 164 -15.91 -1.52 13.74
CA SER A 164 -15.95 -2.95 14.08
C SER A 164 -14.83 -3.31 15.06
N ARG A 165 -13.63 -2.80 14.83
CA ARG A 165 -12.50 -3.04 15.73
C ARG A 165 -12.67 -2.38 17.09
N LEU A 166 -13.18 -1.15 17.12
CA LEU A 166 -13.51 -0.45 18.38
C LEU A 166 -14.60 -1.18 19.18
N TYR A 167 -15.60 -1.74 18.49
CA TYR A 167 -16.64 -2.56 19.12
C TYR A 167 -16.06 -3.86 19.69
N GLU A 168 -15.27 -4.62 18.94
CA GLU A 168 -14.58 -5.82 19.40
C GLU A 168 -13.71 -5.57 20.65
N LEU A 169 -13.10 -4.40 20.73
CA LEU A 169 -12.26 -3.98 21.84
C LEU A 169 -13.06 -3.39 23.03
N GLY A 170 -14.37 -3.22 22.88
CA GLY A 170 -15.27 -2.70 23.92
C GLY A 170 -15.21 -1.19 24.11
N TYR A 171 -14.75 -0.45 23.09
CA TYR A 171 -14.79 1.02 23.09
C TYR A 171 -16.11 1.57 22.55
N LEU A 172 -16.77 0.86 21.62
CA LEU A 172 -18.17 1.07 21.23
C LEU A 172 -19.09 0.14 22.02
N ALA A 173 -20.27 0.64 22.39
CA ALA A 173 -21.17 -0.07 23.28
C ALA A 173 -22.04 -1.12 22.54
N SER A 174 -22.29 -0.90 21.25
CA SER A 174 -23.20 -1.72 20.45
C SER A 174 -22.71 -1.85 19.01
N ASP A 175 -23.02 -2.98 18.38
CA ASP A 175 -22.82 -3.21 16.95
C ASP A 175 -23.65 -2.27 16.08
N SER A 176 -24.76 -1.73 16.60
CA SER A 176 -25.55 -0.70 15.91
C SER A 176 -24.80 0.63 15.71
N GLU A 177 -23.70 0.84 16.42
CA GLU A 177 -22.81 1.99 16.25
C GLU A 177 -21.79 1.81 15.10
N VAL A 178 -21.73 0.62 14.52
CA VAL A 178 -20.93 0.31 13.33
C VAL A 178 -21.71 0.74 12.08
N THR A 179 -21.74 2.04 11.85
CA THR A 179 -22.57 2.67 10.81
C THR A 179 -21.84 2.92 9.50
N GLY A 180 -20.50 2.88 9.53
CA GLY A 180 -19.65 3.29 8.40
C GLY A 180 -19.52 4.81 8.27
N SER A 181 -20.07 5.59 9.21
CA SER A 181 -19.94 7.05 9.27
C SER A 181 -19.18 7.44 10.54
N PHE A 182 -18.12 8.24 10.43
CA PHE A 182 -17.34 8.71 11.57
C PHE A 182 -18.07 9.86 12.28
N GLY A 183 -18.94 9.49 13.22
CA GLY A 183 -19.72 10.42 14.05
C GLY A 183 -19.12 10.64 15.44
N ASP A 184 -19.88 11.30 16.33
CA ASP A 184 -19.50 11.61 17.71
C ASP A 184 -19.17 10.37 18.54
N ASP A 185 -19.92 9.27 18.35
CA ASP A 185 -19.70 8.03 19.08
C ASP A 185 -18.36 7.38 18.68
N THR A 186 -18.04 7.41 17.37
CA THR A 186 -16.76 6.91 16.86
C THR A 186 -15.59 7.75 17.39
N GLU A 187 -15.70 9.07 17.34
CA GLU A 187 -14.70 10.00 17.87
C GLU A 187 -14.44 9.73 19.37
N THR A 188 -15.52 9.63 20.15
CA THR A 188 -15.42 9.34 21.59
C THR A 188 -14.75 7.99 21.86
N ALA A 189 -15.06 6.96 21.07
CA ALA A 189 -14.47 5.64 21.19
C ALA A 189 -12.96 5.65 20.83
N VAL A 190 -12.58 6.39 19.78
CA VAL A 190 -11.17 6.58 19.38
C VAL A 190 -10.40 7.29 20.49
N MET A 191 -10.90 8.43 20.99
CA MET A 191 -10.26 9.17 22.08
C MET A 191 -10.07 8.31 23.34
N LYS A 192 -11.09 7.50 23.69
CA LYS A 192 -11.01 6.57 24.82
C LYS A 192 -9.93 5.51 24.58
N MET A 193 -9.85 4.95 23.38
CA MET A 193 -8.83 3.98 23.00
C MET A 193 -7.45 4.60 23.07
N GLN A 194 -7.26 5.80 22.54
CA GLN A 194 -5.99 6.54 22.60
C GLN A 194 -5.57 6.79 24.05
N SER A 195 -6.47 7.28 24.89
CA SER A 195 -6.22 7.53 26.33
C SER A 195 -5.77 6.29 27.08
N VAL A 196 -6.48 5.17 26.89
CA VAL A 196 -6.18 3.90 27.58
C VAL A 196 -4.78 3.37 27.16
N ASN A 197 -4.37 3.63 25.94
CA ASN A 197 -3.07 3.19 25.41
C ASN A 197 -1.96 4.24 25.55
N GLY A 198 -2.21 5.36 26.23
CA GLY A 198 -1.23 6.42 26.44
C GLY A 198 -0.85 7.17 25.17
N LEU A 199 -1.74 7.18 24.18
CA LEU A 199 -1.60 7.94 22.94
C LEU A 199 -2.17 9.36 23.10
N GLU A 200 -1.70 10.29 22.29
CA GLU A 200 -2.27 11.63 22.22
C GLU A 200 -3.70 11.54 21.64
N GLN A 201 -4.62 12.28 22.24
CA GLN A 201 -6.01 12.36 21.76
C GLN A 201 -6.13 13.47 20.73
N ASP A 202 -6.36 13.13 19.49
CA ASP A 202 -6.46 14.04 18.34
C ASP A 202 -7.71 13.77 17.48
#